data_013579e9b66c6c63bc1df3b5e3898a91
#
_entry.id   013579e9b66c6c63bc1df3b5e3898a91
#
_cell.length_a   1.000
_cell.length_b   1.000
_cell.length_c   1.000
_cell.angle_alpha   90.00
_cell.angle_beta   90.00
_cell.angle_gamma   90.00
#
_symmetry.space_group_name_H-M   'P 1'
#
loop_
_entity.id
_entity.type
_entity.pdbx_description
1 polymer ?
#
loop_
_entity_poly.entity_id
_entity_poly.type
_entity_poly.pdbx_seq_one_letter_code
_entity_poly.pdbx_strand_id
1 'polypeptide(L)'
;MNIPKIVKASSKDLERVKGVLKLGFASDALIRWVFLDPSSYLKCFDIWMEEFSKIAFENNIVFSEENFHGSSLWHPPGAKFDSSVLSPTFEYIPSDRIEEVVNFFEEFEQYHPEDAWYLAFIAVDPAMQRKGIGSFLLKEALQMIDQRGDRAYLEASNEQNKALYERYGFVEIGRVQFEDSPPAFPMIRDPR
;
A
#
# COMPACT_ATOMS: atom_id res chain seq x y z
N MET A 1 9.11 -17.70 -19.81
CA MET A 1 9.21 -16.97 -18.51
C MET A 1 8.56 -17.86 -17.46
N ASN A 2 9.23 -18.07 -16.31
CA ASN A 2 8.59 -18.78 -15.21
C ASN A 2 7.48 -17.88 -14.64
N ILE A 3 6.32 -18.48 -14.41
CA ILE A 3 5.18 -17.82 -13.77
C ILE A 3 5.57 -17.57 -12.30
N PRO A 4 5.49 -16.32 -11.80
CA PRO A 4 5.75 -16.04 -10.40
C PRO A 4 4.79 -16.83 -9.51
N LYS A 5 5.34 -17.56 -8.54
CA LYS A 5 4.53 -18.27 -7.56
C LYS A 5 4.28 -17.36 -6.37
N ILE A 6 3.00 -17.17 -6.04
CA ILE A 6 2.57 -16.37 -4.91
C ILE A 6 2.28 -17.28 -3.73
N VAL A 7 2.73 -16.87 -2.56
CA VAL A 7 2.54 -17.56 -1.29
C VAL A 7 1.98 -16.60 -0.25
N LYS A 8 1.31 -17.10 0.77
CA LYS A 8 0.98 -16.33 1.97
C LYS A 8 2.21 -16.27 2.86
N ALA A 9 2.66 -15.05 3.18
CA ALA A 9 3.73 -14.83 4.12
C ALA A 9 3.21 -14.98 5.57
N SER A 10 4.07 -15.45 6.45
CA SER A 10 3.80 -15.56 7.89
C SER A 10 4.52 -14.45 8.66
N SER A 11 4.23 -14.29 9.95
CA SER A 11 4.91 -13.32 10.80
C SER A 11 6.44 -13.52 10.88
N LYS A 12 6.94 -14.73 10.60
CA LYS A 12 8.38 -15.01 10.50
C LYS A 12 9.04 -14.35 9.30
N ASP A 13 8.26 -13.96 8.31
CA ASP A 13 8.71 -13.35 7.06
C ASP A 13 8.64 -11.80 7.11
N LEU A 14 8.24 -11.21 8.24
CA LEU A 14 8.03 -9.77 8.41
C LEU A 14 9.19 -8.94 7.86
N GLU A 15 10.42 -9.24 8.24
CA GLU A 15 11.59 -8.47 7.80
C GLU A 15 11.84 -8.57 6.29
N ARG A 16 11.51 -9.70 5.66
CA ARG A 16 11.60 -9.85 4.19
C ARG A 16 10.53 -9.04 3.48
N VAL A 17 9.30 -9.05 4.02
CA VAL A 17 8.17 -8.26 3.51
C VAL A 17 8.48 -6.77 3.66
N LYS A 18 8.91 -6.31 4.84
CA LYS A 18 9.32 -4.92 5.08
C LYS A 18 10.43 -4.50 4.11
N GLY A 19 11.44 -5.35 3.94
CA GLY A 19 12.58 -5.09 3.05
C GLY A 19 12.17 -4.83 1.61
N VAL A 20 11.34 -5.69 1.01
CA VAL A 20 10.90 -5.51 -0.38
C VAL A 20 9.96 -4.32 -0.54
N LEU A 21 9.06 -4.07 0.41
CA LEU A 21 8.19 -2.89 0.38
C LEU A 21 9.01 -1.60 0.49
N LYS A 22 9.98 -1.55 1.40
CA LYS A 22 10.89 -0.42 1.57
C LYS A 22 11.68 -0.11 0.28
N LEU A 23 12.21 -1.15 -0.39
CA LEU A 23 12.90 -0.97 -1.68
C LEU A 23 11.96 -0.44 -2.76
N GLY A 24 10.75 -0.97 -2.84
CA GLY A 24 9.78 -0.61 -3.86
C GLY A 24 9.23 0.81 -3.71
N PHE A 25 9.08 1.30 -2.48
CA PHE A 25 8.59 2.65 -2.18
C PHE A 25 9.70 3.71 -2.07
N ALA A 26 10.97 3.34 -2.17
CA ALA A 26 12.10 4.26 -2.01
C ALA A 26 12.09 5.46 -2.98
N SER A 27 11.44 5.32 -4.13
CA SER A 27 11.25 6.38 -5.13
C SER A 27 9.79 6.76 -5.36
N ASP A 28 8.87 6.31 -4.51
CA ASP A 28 7.46 6.70 -4.60
C ASP A 28 7.31 8.18 -4.29
N ALA A 29 6.69 8.93 -5.21
CA ALA A 29 6.64 10.38 -5.12
C ALA A 29 5.86 10.85 -3.90
N LEU A 30 4.77 10.14 -3.51
CA LEU A 30 3.94 10.50 -2.37
C LEU A 30 4.68 10.29 -1.05
N ILE A 31 5.27 9.10 -0.86
CA ILE A 31 6.03 8.80 0.37
C ILE A 31 7.26 9.71 0.49
N ARG A 32 7.89 10.04 -0.65
CA ARG A 32 9.04 10.96 -0.67
C ARG A 32 8.63 12.42 -0.47
N TRP A 33 7.40 12.79 -0.79
CA TRP A 33 6.84 14.09 -0.45
C TRP A 33 6.59 14.22 1.07
N VAL A 34 6.14 13.14 1.73
CA VAL A 34 6.02 13.12 3.21
C VAL A 34 7.40 13.16 3.86
N PHE A 35 8.33 12.32 3.46
CA PHE A 35 9.68 12.20 4.02
C PHE A 35 10.74 12.66 3.00
N LEU A 36 11.00 13.97 2.98
CA LEU A 36 11.93 14.61 2.03
C LEU A 36 13.35 14.07 2.15
N ASP A 37 13.83 13.91 3.39
CA ASP A 37 15.17 13.40 3.63
C ASP A 37 15.22 11.87 3.54
N PRO A 38 16.21 11.28 2.80
CA PRO A 38 16.33 9.84 2.67
C PRO A 38 16.50 9.08 3.99
N SER A 39 17.19 9.67 4.99
CA SER A 39 17.38 9.01 6.27
C SER A 39 16.08 8.97 7.09
N SER A 40 15.28 10.04 7.01
CA SER A 40 13.93 10.11 7.57
C SER A 40 13.03 9.05 6.94
N TYR A 41 13.02 8.95 5.60
CA TYR A 41 12.28 7.88 4.90
C TYR A 41 12.66 6.50 5.43
N LEU A 42 13.96 6.18 5.50
CA LEU A 42 14.42 4.85 5.90
C LEU A 42 13.97 4.47 7.32
N LYS A 43 13.90 5.43 8.24
CA LYS A 43 13.44 5.20 9.62
C LYS A 43 11.92 5.15 9.72
N CYS A 44 11.23 6.14 9.16
CA CYS A 44 9.79 6.27 9.28
C CYS A 44 9.05 5.16 8.53
N PHE A 45 9.56 4.74 7.37
CA PHE A 45 8.96 3.64 6.61
C PHE A 45 9.01 2.31 7.39
N ASP A 46 10.04 2.06 8.20
CA ASP A 46 10.10 0.89 9.07
C ASP A 46 9.00 0.93 10.14
N ILE A 47 8.75 2.11 10.75
CA ILE A 47 7.67 2.29 11.73
C ILE A 47 6.31 2.07 11.07
N TRP A 48 6.08 2.65 9.90
CA TRP A 48 4.85 2.45 9.15
C TRP A 48 4.63 0.98 8.79
N MET A 49 5.67 0.31 8.26
CA MET A 49 5.55 -1.11 7.90
C MET A 49 5.30 -2.00 9.11
N GLU A 50 5.88 -1.69 10.26
CA GLU A 50 5.59 -2.43 11.51
C GLU A 50 4.09 -2.35 11.84
N GLU A 51 3.51 -1.15 11.83
CA GLU A 51 2.13 -0.92 12.23
C GLU A 51 1.13 -1.46 11.20
N PHE A 52 1.29 -1.13 9.92
CA PHE A 52 0.39 -1.62 8.86
C PHE A 52 0.45 -3.14 8.68
N SER A 53 1.60 -3.76 8.92
CA SER A 53 1.76 -5.20 8.80
C SER A 53 1.00 -5.99 9.88
N LYS A 54 0.80 -5.44 11.08
CA LYS A 54 0.12 -6.14 12.18
C LYS A 54 -1.22 -6.67 11.74
N ILE A 55 -2.10 -5.79 11.22
CA ILE A 55 -3.44 -6.17 10.76
C ILE A 55 -3.37 -7.23 9.67
N ALA A 56 -2.47 -7.07 8.71
CA ALA A 56 -2.34 -7.99 7.58
C ALA A 56 -1.85 -9.38 8.01
N PHE A 57 -0.87 -9.48 8.89
CA PHE A 57 -0.36 -10.76 9.41
C PHE A 57 -1.33 -11.46 10.35
N GLU A 58 -2.01 -10.72 11.24
CA GLU A 58 -3.04 -11.27 12.13
C GLU A 58 -4.19 -11.93 11.35
N ASN A 59 -4.50 -11.41 10.18
CA ASN A 59 -5.56 -11.92 9.31
C ASN A 59 -5.08 -12.87 8.20
N ASN A 60 -3.79 -13.20 8.14
CA ASN A 60 -3.17 -14.06 7.11
C ASN A 60 -3.43 -13.57 5.67
N ILE A 61 -3.30 -12.27 5.44
CA ILE A 61 -3.57 -11.59 4.16
C ILE A 61 -2.37 -10.79 3.64
N VAL A 62 -1.18 -11.32 3.91
CA VAL A 62 0.07 -10.88 3.31
C VAL A 62 0.42 -11.86 2.19
N PHE A 63 0.49 -11.36 0.96
CA PHE A 63 0.88 -12.16 -0.21
C PHE A 63 2.28 -11.75 -0.65
N SER A 64 3.13 -12.74 -0.95
CA SER A 64 4.49 -12.51 -1.43
C SER A 64 4.82 -13.44 -2.58
N GLU A 65 5.67 -13.01 -3.49
CA GLU A 65 6.35 -13.93 -4.41
C GLU A 65 7.30 -14.82 -3.58
N GLU A 66 7.42 -16.11 -3.90
CA GLU A 66 8.07 -17.14 -3.06
C GLU A 66 9.52 -16.79 -2.63
N ASN A 67 10.22 -15.94 -3.39
CA ASN A 67 11.56 -15.42 -3.05
C ASN A 67 11.54 -14.03 -2.41
N PHE A 68 10.34 -13.46 -2.20
CA PHE A 68 10.12 -12.10 -1.66
C PHE A 68 10.66 -10.97 -2.55
N HIS A 69 10.61 -11.16 -3.86
CA HIS A 69 10.87 -10.08 -4.81
C HIS A 69 9.68 -9.11 -4.97
N GLY A 70 8.56 -9.40 -4.33
CA GLY A 70 7.39 -8.52 -4.25
C GLY A 70 6.45 -9.00 -3.16
N SER A 71 5.74 -8.05 -2.53
CA SER A 71 4.76 -8.33 -1.48
C SER A 71 3.59 -7.36 -1.53
N SER A 72 2.44 -7.78 -1.00
CA SER A 72 1.27 -6.93 -0.77
C SER A 72 0.68 -7.17 0.61
N LEU A 73 0.27 -6.07 1.25
CA LEU A 73 -0.42 -6.04 2.53
C LEU A 73 -1.87 -5.62 2.30
N TRP A 74 -2.80 -6.42 2.80
CA TRP A 74 -4.22 -6.14 2.73
C TRP A 74 -4.81 -6.02 4.14
N HIS A 75 -5.85 -5.20 4.28
CA HIS A 75 -6.65 -5.14 5.49
C HIS A 75 -8.07 -5.60 5.17
N PRO A 76 -8.72 -6.41 6.04
CA PRO A 76 -10.06 -6.89 5.79
C PRO A 76 -11.10 -5.78 6.02
N PRO A 77 -12.33 -5.91 5.48
CA PRO A 77 -13.43 -5.00 5.78
C PRO A 77 -13.62 -4.79 7.29
N GLY A 78 -13.85 -3.55 7.70
CA GLY A 78 -14.04 -3.17 9.10
C GLY A 78 -12.78 -3.16 9.96
N ALA A 79 -11.60 -3.43 9.39
CA ALA A 79 -10.34 -3.27 10.11
C ALA A 79 -10.13 -1.80 10.46
N LYS A 80 -9.84 -1.53 11.74
CA LYS A 80 -9.54 -0.17 12.20
C LYS A 80 -8.03 -0.02 12.35
N PHE A 81 -7.49 0.96 11.68
CA PHE A 81 -6.10 1.36 11.83
C PHE A 81 -6.03 2.57 12.76
N ASP A 82 -5.28 2.46 13.84
CA ASP A 82 -5.03 3.59 14.74
C ASP A 82 -3.88 4.43 14.20
N SER A 83 -4.19 5.52 13.50
CA SER A 83 -3.19 6.42 12.92
C SER A 83 -2.30 7.11 13.97
N SER A 84 -2.73 7.16 15.25
CA SER A 84 -1.93 7.77 16.32
C SER A 84 -0.60 7.06 16.56
N VAL A 85 -0.49 5.76 16.21
CA VAL A 85 0.76 4.98 16.29
C VAL A 85 1.84 5.51 15.33
N LEU A 86 1.46 6.30 14.33
CA LEU A 86 2.39 6.93 13.40
C LEU A 86 2.95 8.28 13.92
N SER A 87 2.44 8.79 15.03
CA SER A 87 2.87 10.09 15.59
C SER A 87 4.39 10.21 15.83
N PRO A 88 5.14 9.14 16.18
CA PRO A 88 6.60 9.23 16.29
C PRO A 88 7.30 9.63 14.99
N THR A 89 6.63 9.46 13.83
CA THR A 89 7.23 9.85 12.55
C THR A 89 7.13 11.34 12.26
N PHE A 90 6.28 12.09 12.99
CA PHE A 90 6.12 13.53 12.80
C PHE A 90 7.38 14.32 13.14
N GLU A 91 8.24 13.83 14.04
CA GLU A 91 9.53 14.45 14.34
C GLU A 91 10.48 14.52 13.13
N TYR A 92 10.22 13.71 12.09
CA TYR A 92 10.99 13.62 10.84
C TYR A 92 10.36 14.42 9.70
N ILE A 93 9.23 15.09 9.95
CA ILE A 93 8.57 15.98 8.99
C ILE A 93 8.88 17.43 9.43
N PRO A 94 9.28 18.34 8.51
CA PRO A 94 9.43 19.74 8.84
C PRO A 94 8.18 20.30 9.54
N SER A 95 8.35 21.03 10.63
CA SER A 95 7.24 21.47 11.50
C SER A 95 6.20 22.33 10.77
N ASP A 96 6.62 23.08 9.76
CA ASP A 96 5.77 23.89 8.89
C ASP A 96 4.97 23.08 7.87
N ARG A 97 5.25 21.79 7.71
CA ARG A 97 4.55 20.88 6.80
C ARG A 97 3.66 19.85 7.49
N ILE A 98 3.73 19.70 8.81
CA ILE A 98 2.99 18.67 9.54
C ILE A 98 1.47 18.79 9.26
N GLU A 99 0.93 20.02 9.36
CA GLU A 99 -0.49 20.26 9.14
C GLU A 99 -0.93 19.87 7.71
N GLU A 100 -0.12 20.21 6.71
CA GLU A 100 -0.37 19.86 5.32
C GLU A 100 -0.37 18.34 5.11
N VAL A 101 0.59 17.63 5.67
CA VAL A 101 0.69 16.17 5.58
C VAL A 101 -0.48 15.49 6.29
N VAL A 102 -0.89 15.98 7.46
CA VAL A 102 -2.05 15.46 8.20
C VAL A 102 -3.32 15.65 7.38
N ASN A 103 -3.58 16.87 6.89
CA ASN A 103 -4.75 17.18 6.09
C ASN A 103 -4.81 16.33 4.80
N PHE A 104 -3.66 16.06 4.19
CA PHE A 104 -3.58 15.19 3.02
C PHE A 104 -4.06 13.75 3.33
N PHE A 105 -3.66 13.19 4.47
CA PHE A 105 -4.09 11.85 4.86
C PHE A 105 -5.55 11.82 5.37
N GLU A 106 -6.02 12.87 6.05
CA GLU A 106 -7.41 12.98 6.47
C GLU A 106 -8.38 13.02 5.27
N GLU A 107 -7.94 13.59 4.14
CA GLU A 107 -8.75 13.59 2.91
C GLU A 107 -8.98 12.18 2.36
N PHE A 108 -8.07 11.23 2.56
CA PHE A 108 -8.31 9.84 2.16
C PHE A 108 -9.44 9.17 2.95
N GLU A 109 -9.63 9.53 4.21
CA GLU A 109 -10.67 8.92 5.06
C GLU A 109 -12.07 9.13 4.49
N GLN A 110 -12.28 10.24 3.74
CA GLN A 110 -13.55 10.53 3.07
C GLN A 110 -13.90 9.51 1.97
N TYR A 111 -12.90 8.87 1.40
CA TYR A 111 -13.06 7.88 0.33
C TYR A 111 -13.00 6.45 0.82
N HIS A 112 -12.44 6.20 2.02
CA HIS A 112 -12.18 4.86 2.53
C HIS A 112 -13.48 4.14 2.96
N PRO A 113 -13.93 3.10 2.22
CA PRO A 113 -15.15 2.38 2.56
C PRO A 113 -14.89 1.37 3.70
N GLU A 114 -15.77 1.32 4.67
CA GLU A 114 -15.66 0.34 5.79
C GLU A 114 -15.91 -1.12 5.33
N ASP A 115 -16.60 -1.32 4.21
CA ASP A 115 -17.04 -2.62 3.72
C ASP A 115 -16.16 -3.19 2.58
N ALA A 116 -14.98 -2.65 2.34
CA ALA A 116 -14.06 -3.12 1.31
C ALA A 116 -12.73 -3.62 1.89
N TRP A 117 -12.10 -4.53 1.16
CA TRP A 117 -10.71 -4.93 1.40
C TRP A 117 -9.79 -3.79 0.98
N TYR A 118 -8.94 -3.36 1.88
CA TYR A 118 -7.98 -2.28 1.63
C TYR A 118 -6.60 -2.82 1.26
N LEU A 119 -6.12 -2.47 0.06
CA LEU A 119 -4.74 -2.70 -0.33
C LEU A 119 -3.86 -1.59 0.28
N ALA A 120 -3.33 -1.83 1.48
CA ALA A 120 -2.51 -0.85 2.16
C ALA A 120 -1.16 -0.64 1.48
N PHE A 121 -0.47 -1.72 1.08
CA PHE A 121 0.81 -1.64 0.37
C PHE A 121 0.96 -2.76 -0.66
N ILE A 122 1.55 -2.44 -1.80
CA ILE A 122 2.04 -3.40 -2.77
C ILE A 122 3.30 -2.87 -3.43
N ALA A 123 4.36 -3.66 -3.44
CA ALA A 123 5.57 -3.30 -4.17
C ALA A 123 6.33 -4.51 -4.69
N VAL A 124 7.17 -4.25 -5.68
CA VAL A 124 8.13 -5.20 -6.27
C VAL A 124 9.50 -4.58 -6.21
N ASP A 125 10.50 -5.37 -5.83
CA ASP A 125 11.91 -5.00 -5.88
C ASP A 125 12.22 -4.32 -7.24
N PRO A 126 12.79 -3.12 -7.28
CA PRO A 126 13.13 -2.42 -8.52
C PRO A 126 13.93 -3.27 -9.51
N ALA A 127 14.82 -4.15 -9.03
CA ALA A 127 15.59 -5.07 -9.86
C ALA A 127 14.76 -6.20 -10.51
N MET A 128 13.55 -6.42 -10.01
CA MET A 128 12.65 -7.51 -10.41
C MET A 128 11.34 -7.01 -11.05
N GLN A 129 11.19 -5.71 -11.22
CA GLN A 129 10.01 -5.13 -11.88
C GLN A 129 9.88 -5.58 -13.34
N ARG A 130 8.70 -5.35 -13.93
CA ARG A 130 8.33 -5.72 -15.33
C ARG A 130 8.38 -7.23 -15.62
N LYS A 131 8.47 -8.08 -14.60
CA LYS A 131 8.39 -9.55 -14.70
C LYS A 131 7.00 -10.10 -14.33
N GLY A 132 6.01 -9.23 -14.13
CA GLY A 132 4.63 -9.60 -13.82
C GLY A 132 4.35 -9.84 -12.34
N ILE A 133 5.33 -9.78 -11.42
CA ILE A 133 5.17 -10.11 -10.00
C ILE A 133 4.01 -9.33 -9.37
N GLY A 134 3.98 -7.99 -9.54
CA GLY A 134 2.91 -7.15 -8.98
C GLY A 134 1.51 -7.54 -9.50
N SER A 135 1.43 -7.89 -10.78
CA SER A 135 0.19 -8.39 -11.40
C SER A 135 -0.28 -9.72 -10.80
N PHE A 136 0.63 -10.64 -10.50
CA PHE A 136 0.29 -11.91 -9.87
C PHE A 136 -0.10 -11.72 -8.40
N LEU A 137 0.58 -10.85 -7.65
CA LEU A 137 0.20 -10.49 -6.28
C LEU A 137 -1.22 -9.94 -6.22
N LEU A 138 -1.53 -8.98 -7.10
CA LEU A 138 -2.86 -8.37 -7.16
C LEU A 138 -3.92 -9.40 -7.54
N LYS A 139 -3.64 -10.24 -8.55
CA LYS A 139 -4.57 -11.29 -9.02
C LYS A 139 -4.91 -12.30 -7.94
N GLU A 140 -3.91 -12.77 -7.19
CA GLU A 140 -4.10 -13.75 -6.11
C GLU A 140 -5.02 -13.21 -5.00
N ALA A 141 -4.77 -11.97 -4.57
CA ALA A 141 -5.60 -11.33 -3.57
C ALA A 141 -7.03 -11.08 -4.09
N LEU A 142 -7.16 -10.54 -5.30
CA LEU A 142 -8.47 -10.27 -5.90
C LEU A 142 -9.29 -11.54 -6.12
N GLN A 143 -8.66 -12.66 -6.47
CA GLN A 143 -9.36 -13.93 -6.58
C GLN A 143 -9.97 -14.37 -5.25
N MET A 144 -9.25 -14.19 -4.14
CA MET A 144 -9.78 -14.46 -2.80
C MET A 144 -10.95 -13.52 -2.45
N ILE A 145 -10.84 -12.23 -2.78
CA ILE A 145 -11.85 -11.21 -2.51
C ILE A 145 -13.12 -11.49 -3.34
N ASP A 146 -12.98 -11.81 -4.62
CA ASP A 146 -14.08 -12.15 -5.52
C ASP A 146 -14.86 -13.39 -5.05
N GLN A 147 -14.16 -14.43 -4.57
CA GLN A 147 -14.80 -15.64 -4.02
C GLN A 147 -15.66 -15.34 -2.78
N ARG A 148 -15.40 -14.23 -2.09
CA ARG A 148 -16.21 -13.77 -0.94
C ARG A 148 -17.37 -12.88 -1.35
N GLY A 149 -17.37 -12.37 -2.58
CA GLY A 149 -18.31 -11.36 -3.04
C GLY A 149 -18.07 -9.98 -2.46
N ASP A 150 -16.83 -9.69 -2.01
CA ASP A 150 -16.47 -8.45 -1.33
C ASP A 150 -15.88 -7.44 -2.33
N ARG A 151 -15.93 -6.15 -1.95
CA ARG A 151 -15.27 -5.06 -2.68
C ARG A 151 -13.80 -4.92 -2.30
N ALA A 152 -13.02 -4.29 -3.16
CA ALA A 152 -11.64 -3.91 -2.90
C ALA A 152 -11.44 -2.40 -3.08
N TYR A 153 -10.57 -1.80 -2.27
CA TYR A 153 -10.23 -0.38 -2.27
C TYR A 153 -8.71 -0.19 -2.21
N LEU A 154 -8.22 0.87 -2.81
CA LEU A 154 -6.83 1.32 -2.73
C LEU A 154 -6.70 2.81 -3.06
N GLU A 155 -5.56 3.41 -2.72
CA GLU A 155 -5.11 4.70 -3.25
C GLU A 155 -3.91 4.49 -4.18
N ALA A 156 -4.08 4.84 -5.46
CA ALA A 156 -2.97 4.79 -6.40
C ALA A 156 -2.11 6.07 -6.25
N SER A 157 -0.81 5.91 -5.99
CA SER A 157 0.12 7.01 -5.74
C SER A 157 0.61 7.74 -7.00
N ASN A 158 0.18 7.29 -8.19
CA ASN A 158 0.52 7.91 -9.47
C ASN A 158 -0.34 7.34 -10.61
N GLU A 159 -0.35 8.04 -11.75
CA GLU A 159 -1.11 7.66 -12.95
C GLU A 159 -0.70 6.29 -13.52
N GLN A 160 0.57 5.90 -13.41
CA GLN A 160 1.02 4.61 -13.93
C GLN A 160 0.43 3.44 -13.09
N ASN A 161 0.39 3.59 -11.79
CA ASN A 161 -0.22 2.62 -10.88
C ASN A 161 -1.74 2.59 -11.07
N LYS A 162 -2.38 3.76 -11.20
CA LYS A 162 -3.80 3.87 -11.53
C LYS A 162 -4.14 3.07 -12.79
N ALA A 163 -3.41 3.27 -13.90
CA ALA A 163 -3.62 2.53 -15.15
C ALA A 163 -3.39 1.02 -14.98
N LEU A 164 -2.55 0.58 -14.05
CA LEU A 164 -2.44 -0.83 -13.70
C LEU A 164 -3.73 -1.31 -13.03
N TYR A 165 -4.23 -0.62 -12.02
CA TYR A 165 -5.41 -1.04 -11.25
C TYR A 165 -6.70 -1.01 -12.10
N GLU A 166 -6.85 -0.07 -13.01
CA GLU A 166 -7.96 -0.02 -13.99
C GLU A 166 -8.07 -1.32 -14.81
N ARG A 167 -6.95 -1.92 -15.21
CA ARG A 167 -6.94 -3.23 -15.91
C ARG A 167 -7.48 -4.38 -15.06
N TYR A 168 -7.46 -4.22 -13.73
CA TYR A 168 -8.02 -5.19 -12.78
C TYR A 168 -9.44 -4.82 -12.34
N GLY A 169 -10.01 -3.77 -12.93
CA GLY A 169 -11.40 -3.38 -12.72
C GLY A 169 -11.63 -2.38 -11.59
N PHE A 170 -10.57 -1.78 -11.07
CA PHE A 170 -10.72 -0.64 -10.19
C PHE A 170 -11.18 0.58 -10.97
N VAL A 171 -12.03 1.38 -10.35
CA VAL A 171 -12.56 2.64 -10.88
C VAL A 171 -12.14 3.76 -9.93
N GLU A 172 -11.62 4.85 -10.47
CA GLU A 172 -11.33 6.05 -9.70
C GLU A 172 -12.62 6.66 -9.13
N ILE A 173 -12.62 6.97 -7.84
CA ILE A 173 -13.75 7.60 -7.14
C ILE A 173 -13.41 8.98 -6.59
N GLY A 174 -12.17 9.41 -6.73
CA GLY A 174 -11.72 10.72 -6.29
C GLY A 174 -10.25 10.99 -6.64
N ARG A 175 -9.83 12.20 -6.33
CA ARG A 175 -8.45 12.64 -6.45
C ARG A 175 -8.10 13.48 -5.23
N VAL A 176 -7.05 13.10 -4.54
CA VAL A 176 -6.49 13.85 -3.41
C VAL A 176 -5.20 14.51 -3.87
N GLN A 177 -5.13 15.82 -3.71
CA GLN A 177 -3.95 16.63 -4.00
C GLN A 177 -4.01 17.92 -3.22
N PHE A 178 -2.99 18.22 -2.44
CA PHE A 178 -2.82 19.47 -1.70
C PHE A 178 -1.59 20.21 -2.20
N GLU A 179 -1.73 21.50 -2.47
CA GLU A 179 -0.64 22.38 -2.90
C GLU A 179 0.35 21.71 -3.86
N ASP A 180 1.55 21.37 -3.39
CA ASP A 180 2.61 20.76 -4.19
C ASP A 180 2.69 19.23 -4.02
N SER A 181 1.73 18.60 -3.31
CA SER A 181 1.72 17.15 -3.17
C SER A 181 1.56 16.46 -4.52
N PRO A 182 2.16 15.28 -4.72
CA PRO A 182 1.79 14.42 -5.82
C PRO A 182 0.30 14.05 -5.72
N PRO A 183 -0.41 13.90 -6.86
CA PRO A 183 -1.78 13.42 -6.83
C PRO A 183 -1.85 11.96 -6.40
N ALA A 184 -2.87 11.63 -5.62
CA ALA A 184 -3.25 10.26 -5.32
C ALA A 184 -4.70 10.01 -5.72
N PHE A 185 -5.00 8.78 -6.09
CA PHE A 185 -6.27 8.41 -6.71
C PHE A 185 -6.93 7.30 -5.87
N PRO A 186 -7.92 7.64 -5.03
CA PRO A 186 -8.80 6.67 -4.41
C PRO A 186 -9.54 5.87 -5.48
N MET A 187 -9.49 4.54 -5.40
CA MET A 187 -10.08 3.64 -6.39
C MET A 187 -10.82 2.50 -5.71
N ILE A 188 -11.98 2.14 -6.24
CA ILE A 188 -12.80 1.03 -5.76
C ILE A 188 -13.04 0.00 -6.85
N ARG A 189 -13.25 -1.24 -6.45
CA ARG A 189 -13.58 -2.35 -7.33
C ARG A 189 -14.68 -3.21 -6.72
N ASP A 190 -15.74 -3.44 -7.48
CA ASP A 190 -16.77 -4.43 -7.15
C ASP A 190 -16.29 -5.85 -7.45
N PRO A 191 -16.82 -6.89 -6.77
CA PRO A 191 -16.47 -8.29 -7.01
C PRO A 191 -16.83 -8.72 -8.45
N ARG A 192 -16.12 -9.73 -8.96
CA ARG A 192 -16.31 -10.27 -10.32
C ARG A 192 -16.47 -11.79 -10.31
#